data_99a5b47c67b984748b7fa892d4cc91c7
#
_entry.id   99a5b47c67b984748b7fa892d4cc91c7
#
_cell.length_a   1.000
_cell.length_b   1.000
_cell.length_c   1.000
_cell.angle_alpha   90.00
_cell.angle_beta   90.00
_cell.angle_gamma   90.00
#
_symmetry.space_group_name_H-M   'P 1'
#
loop_
_entity.id
_entity.type
_entity.pdbx_description
1 polymer ?
#
loop_
_entity_poly.entity_id
_entity_poly.type
_entity_poly.pdbx_seq_one_letter_code
_entity_poly.pdbx_strand_id
1 'polypeptide(L)'
;HGVHRRQRQMCIRDRIETREVAGLELEMLVVEFDKEKMTLRIPVGKVDSAGLRGLASKKDVQGALKALKGKVRIKRTMWSRRAQEYEAKINSGDLVQIAEVVRDLYRNADQPDQSYSERQIYQAALERLVRELAAVDRVSEEKAQEKLEGILNAASPAAPPPIAEAEAEAEAGEEAAA
;
A
#
# COMPACT_ATOMS: atom_id res chain seq x y z
N HIS A 1 12.84 6.09 -16.75
CA HIS A 1 11.49 5.74 -16.30
C HIS A 1 11.58 4.55 -15.37
N GLY A 2 11.29 4.76 -14.07
CA GLY A 2 11.25 3.71 -13.09
C GLY A 2 10.00 2.85 -13.26
N VAL A 3 10.16 1.53 -13.30
CA VAL A 3 9.07 0.57 -13.41
C VAL A 3 8.95 -0.19 -12.10
N HIS A 4 7.76 -0.25 -11.52
CA HIS A 4 7.53 -0.85 -10.22
C HIS A 4 6.60 -2.07 -10.32
N ARG A 5 6.89 -3.06 -9.51
CA ARG A 5 6.04 -4.23 -9.37
C ARG A 5 4.79 -3.88 -8.56
N ARG A 6 3.60 -4.22 -9.09
CA ARG A 6 2.31 -3.95 -8.42
C ARG A 6 2.20 -4.52 -7.01
N GLN A 7 2.87 -5.60 -6.70
CA GLN A 7 2.45 -6.42 -5.58
C GLN A 7 3.30 -6.35 -4.33
N ARG A 8 4.58 -6.10 -4.34
CA ARG A 8 5.32 -6.22 -3.07
C ARG A 8 6.57 -5.38 -2.91
N GLN A 9 7.19 -4.93 -3.99
CA GLN A 9 8.51 -4.37 -3.89
C GLN A 9 8.70 -3.24 -4.88
N MET A 10 9.34 -2.21 -4.43
CA MET A 10 9.75 -1.10 -5.25
C MET A 10 11.16 -1.38 -5.76
N CYS A 11 11.34 -1.40 -7.08
CA CYS A 11 12.67 -1.49 -7.64
C CYS A 11 13.41 -0.14 -7.48
N ILE A 12 14.70 -0.21 -7.24
CA ILE A 12 15.54 0.98 -7.06
C ILE A 12 16.22 1.34 -8.36
N ARG A 13 16.50 0.34 -9.18
CA ARG A 13 17.13 0.54 -10.50
C ARG A 13 16.47 -0.37 -11.52
N ASP A 14 16.18 0.22 -12.65
CA ASP A 14 15.70 -0.47 -13.82
C ASP A 14 16.54 -0.09 -15.03
N ARG A 15 16.88 -1.08 -15.85
CA ARG A 15 17.59 -0.90 -17.12
C ARG A 15 17.10 -1.90 -18.14
N ILE A 16 17.19 -1.55 -19.41
CA ILE A 16 16.92 -2.48 -20.51
C ILE A 16 18.25 -3.04 -20.99
N GLU A 17 18.36 -4.35 -21.03
CA GLU A 17 19.49 -5.08 -21.58
C GLU A 17 19.02 -5.96 -22.73
N THR A 18 19.74 -5.92 -23.87
CA THR A 18 19.51 -6.87 -24.93
C THR A 18 20.30 -8.14 -24.64
N ARG A 19 19.63 -9.28 -24.65
CA ARG A 19 20.26 -10.59 -24.48
C ARG A 19 19.89 -11.53 -25.62
N GLU A 20 20.88 -12.26 -26.09
CA GLU A 20 20.64 -13.37 -26.99
C GLU A 20 20.24 -14.63 -26.19
N VAL A 21 19.03 -15.11 -26.45
CA VAL A 21 18.50 -16.33 -25.84
C VAL A 21 18.05 -17.25 -26.99
N ALA A 22 18.67 -18.42 -27.09
CA ALA A 22 18.37 -19.41 -28.13
C ALA A 22 18.47 -18.86 -29.58
N GLY A 23 19.44 -17.97 -29.85
CA GLY A 23 19.65 -17.37 -31.17
C GLY A 23 18.69 -16.22 -31.52
N LEU A 24 17.88 -15.75 -30.54
CA LEU A 24 17.01 -14.60 -30.68
C LEU A 24 17.46 -13.48 -29.77
N GLU A 25 17.57 -12.28 -30.28
CA GLU A 25 17.81 -11.08 -29.48
C GLU A 25 16.52 -10.68 -28.77
N LEU A 26 16.56 -10.71 -27.43
CA LEU A 26 15.43 -10.31 -26.58
C LEU A 26 15.83 -9.11 -25.74
N GLU A 27 15.00 -8.09 -25.76
CA GLU A 27 15.08 -6.98 -24.81
C GLU A 27 14.51 -7.42 -23.44
N MET A 28 15.35 -7.33 -22.43
CA MET A 28 15.03 -7.70 -21.06
C MET A 28 15.02 -6.47 -20.17
N LEU A 29 13.95 -6.26 -19.43
CA LEU A 29 13.92 -5.30 -18.33
C LEU A 29 14.58 -5.95 -17.12
N VAL A 30 15.67 -5.35 -16.65
CA VAL A 30 16.40 -5.76 -15.45
C VAL A 30 15.94 -4.86 -14.31
N VAL A 31 15.40 -5.47 -13.27
CA VAL A 31 14.87 -4.80 -12.08
C VAL A 31 15.65 -5.24 -10.86
N GLU A 32 16.27 -4.32 -10.17
CA GLU A 32 17.07 -4.57 -8.96
C GLU A 32 16.27 -4.17 -7.72
N PHE A 33 16.23 -5.06 -6.72
CA PHE A 33 15.58 -4.87 -5.44
C PHE A 33 16.63 -4.83 -4.33
N ASP A 34 16.91 -3.65 -3.79
CA ASP A 34 18.00 -3.47 -2.82
C ASP A 34 17.76 -4.18 -1.48
N LYS A 35 16.54 -4.18 -0.98
CA LYS A 35 16.22 -4.82 0.31
C LYS A 35 16.40 -6.34 0.28
N GLU A 36 16.06 -6.95 -0.85
CA GLU A 36 16.13 -8.41 -1.00
C GLU A 36 17.37 -8.85 -1.75
N LYS A 37 18.21 -7.90 -2.18
CA LYS A 37 19.41 -8.14 -2.98
C LYS A 37 19.14 -9.06 -4.18
N MET A 38 17.96 -8.92 -4.76
CA MET A 38 17.45 -9.73 -5.85
C MET A 38 17.44 -8.93 -7.15
N THR A 39 17.85 -9.54 -8.24
CA THR A 39 17.75 -9.00 -9.59
C THR A 39 16.76 -9.84 -10.40
N LEU A 40 15.69 -9.21 -10.88
CA LEU A 40 14.71 -9.85 -11.74
C LEU A 40 14.91 -9.41 -13.19
N ARG A 41 14.90 -10.36 -14.13
CA ARG A 41 14.98 -10.10 -15.56
C ARG A 41 13.71 -10.55 -16.23
N ILE A 42 13.03 -9.63 -16.90
CA ILE A 42 11.73 -9.88 -17.51
C ILE A 42 11.79 -9.43 -18.97
N PRO A 43 11.38 -10.26 -19.95
CA PRO A 43 11.24 -9.82 -21.33
C PRO A 43 10.31 -8.60 -21.41
N VAL A 44 10.69 -7.57 -22.18
CA VAL A 44 9.92 -6.32 -22.29
C VAL A 44 8.47 -6.59 -22.70
N GLY A 45 8.22 -7.54 -23.60
CA GLY A 45 6.88 -7.93 -23.99
C GLY A 45 6.01 -8.58 -22.89
N LYS A 46 6.60 -8.96 -21.72
CA LYS A 46 5.88 -9.56 -20.59
C LYS A 46 5.78 -8.64 -19.38
N VAL A 47 6.25 -7.41 -19.46
CA VAL A 47 6.28 -6.43 -18.37
C VAL A 47 4.87 -6.18 -17.82
N ASP A 48 3.89 -5.96 -18.69
CA ASP A 48 2.50 -5.71 -18.28
C ASP A 48 1.87 -6.93 -17.61
N SER A 49 2.11 -8.13 -18.14
CA SER A 49 1.60 -9.38 -17.56
C SER A 49 2.27 -9.73 -16.22
N ALA A 50 3.51 -9.28 -16.01
CA ALA A 50 4.22 -9.41 -14.74
C ALA A 50 3.71 -8.43 -13.67
N GLY A 51 2.77 -7.54 -14.02
CA GLY A 51 2.19 -6.58 -13.09
C GLY A 51 3.14 -5.45 -12.70
N LEU A 52 4.11 -5.14 -13.54
CA LEU A 52 4.98 -3.99 -13.38
C LEU A 52 4.27 -2.73 -13.88
N ARG A 53 4.46 -1.63 -13.18
CA ARG A 53 3.96 -0.31 -13.57
C ARG A 53 5.02 0.75 -13.32
N GLY A 54 4.89 1.86 -13.99
CA GLY A 54 5.71 3.05 -13.72
C GLY A 54 5.44 3.63 -12.33
N LEU A 55 6.35 4.47 -11.87
CA LEU A 55 6.20 5.26 -10.65
C LEU A 55 4.93 6.11 -10.75
N ALA A 56 4.24 6.29 -9.62
CA ALA A 56 3.06 7.15 -9.57
C ALA A 56 3.39 8.58 -10.02
N SER A 57 2.44 9.22 -10.67
CA SER A 57 2.59 10.62 -11.06
C SER A 57 2.46 11.53 -9.83
N LYS A 58 2.96 12.77 -9.94
CA LYS A 58 2.74 13.78 -8.89
C LYS A 58 1.24 14.03 -8.61
N LYS A 59 0.40 13.86 -9.62
CA LYS A 59 -1.06 13.97 -9.49
C LYS A 59 -1.63 12.84 -8.62
N ASP A 60 -1.16 11.62 -8.81
CA ASP A 60 -1.58 10.47 -8.00
C ASP A 60 -1.12 10.62 -6.55
N VAL A 61 0.09 11.12 -6.34
CA VAL A 61 0.59 11.46 -4.99
C VAL A 61 -0.28 12.52 -4.32
N GLN A 62 -0.65 13.58 -5.03
CA GLN A 62 -1.55 14.60 -4.49
C GLN A 62 -2.94 14.02 -4.18
N GLY A 63 -3.44 13.12 -5.02
CA GLY A 63 -4.68 12.38 -4.79
C GLY A 63 -4.60 11.54 -3.51
N ALA A 64 -3.51 10.82 -3.30
CA ALA A 64 -3.26 10.04 -2.10
C ALA A 64 -3.18 10.90 -0.83
N LEU A 65 -2.44 12.01 -0.88
CA LEU A 65 -2.35 12.96 0.24
C LEU A 65 -3.71 13.60 0.57
N LYS A 66 -4.54 13.85 -0.44
CA LYS A 66 -5.92 14.31 -0.24
C LYS A 66 -6.80 13.23 0.38
N ALA A 67 -6.63 11.96 -0.03
CA ALA A 67 -7.36 10.83 0.55
C ALA A 67 -7.02 10.64 2.04
N LEU A 68 -5.75 10.84 2.44
CA LEU A 68 -5.32 10.79 3.85
C LEU A 68 -6.03 11.85 4.72
N LYS A 69 -6.30 13.03 4.17
CA LYS A 69 -7.03 14.11 4.86
C LYS A 69 -8.55 13.89 4.90
N GLY A 70 -9.05 12.90 4.20
CA GLY A 70 -10.46 12.58 4.13
C GLY A 70 -11.00 11.98 5.43
N LYS A 71 -12.33 11.96 5.56
CA LYS A 71 -12.98 11.29 6.69
C LYS A 71 -12.77 9.77 6.61
N VAL A 72 -12.51 9.17 7.77
CA VAL A 72 -12.42 7.72 7.90
C VAL A 72 -13.76 7.08 7.56
N ARG A 73 -13.75 6.05 6.72
CA ARG A 73 -14.95 5.33 6.26
C ARG A 73 -14.83 3.84 6.58
N ILE A 74 -14.98 3.50 7.85
CA ILE A 74 -14.98 2.10 8.27
C ILE A 74 -16.38 1.52 8.03
N LYS A 75 -16.44 0.45 7.23
CA LYS A 75 -17.66 -0.32 7.05
C LYS A 75 -17.91 -1.18 8.30
N ARG A 76 -19.15 -1.25 8.76
CA ARG A 76 -19.56 -2.16 9.83
C ARG A 76 -19.74 -3.58 9.28
N THR A 77 -18.61 -4.23 9.01
CA THR A 77 -18.54 -5.63 8.54
C THR A 77 -17.50 -6.35 9.35
N MET A 78 -17.59 -7.68 9.40
CA MET A 78 -16.62 -8.54 10.10
C MET A 78 -15.19 -8.22 9.67
N TRP A 79 -14.28 -8.29 10.61
CA TRP A 79 -12.87 -7.97 10.38
C TRP A 79 -12.25 -8.77 9.23
N SER A 80 -12.52 -10.07 9.16
CA SER A 80 -12.01 -10.94 8.09
C SER A 80 -12.34 -10.40 6.68
N ARG A 81 -13.57 -9.93 6.49
CA ARG A 81 -14.02 -9.34 5.22
C ARG A 81 -13.35 -8.00 4.94
N ARG A 82 -13.21 -7.15 5.97
CA ARG A 82 -12.47 -5.88 5.84
C ARG A 82 -11.00 -6.09 5.53
N ALA A 83 -10.36 -7.06 6.19
CA ALA A 83 -8.97 -7.42 5.94
C ALA A 83 -8.74 -7.82 4.48
N GLN A 84 -9.62 -8.66 3.91
CA GLN A 84 -9.57 -9.03 2.50
C GLN A 84 -9.73 -7.80 1.56
N GLU A 85 -10.67 -6.88 1.87
CA GLU A 85 -10.84 -5.64 1.11
C GLU A 85 -9.58 -4.76 1.19
N TYR A 86 -8.96 -4.63 2.36
CA TYR A 86 -7.73 -3.86 2.55
C TYR A 86 -6.54 -4.50 1.82
N GLU A 87 -6.40 -5.82 1.90
CA GLU A 87 -5.36 -6.52 1.13
C GLU A 87 -5.56 -6.36 -0.39
N ALA A 88 -6.79 -6.45 -0.87
CA ALA A 88 -7.10 -6.22 -2.28
C ALA A 88 -6.73 -4.79 -2.71
N LYS A 89 -7.04 -3.78 -1.89
CA LYS A 89 -6.65 -2.38 -2.13
C LYS A 89 -5.13 -2.20 -2.15
N ILE A 90 -4.41 -2.82 -1.21
CA ILE A 90 -2.95 -2.79 -1.18
C ILE A 90 -2.36 -3.48 -2.41
N ASN A 91 -2.94 -4.60 -2.83
CA ASN A 91 -2.45 -5.37 -3.97
C ASN A 91 -2.81 -4.74 -5.32
N SER A 92 -3.82 -3.86 -5.39
CA SER A 92 -4.13 -3.11 -6.61
C SER A 92 -2.98 -2.22 -7.07
N GLY A 93 -2.13 -1.77 -6.13
CA GLY A 93 -1.02 -0.85 -6.39
C GLY A 93 -1.47 0.59 -6.66
N ASP A 94 -2.74 0.92 -6.50
CA ASP A 94 -3.26 2.28 -6.60
C ASP A 94 -2.92 3.05 -5.33
N LEU A 95 -2.15 4.13 -5.49
CA LEU A 95 -1.65 4.93 -4.37
C LEU A 95 -2.78 5.56 -3.55
N VAL A 96 -3.88 5.92 -4.19
CA VAL A 96 -5.05 6.50 -3.52
C VAL A 96 -5.74 5.45 -2.66
N GLN A 97 -5.92 4.23 -3.17
CA GLN A 97 -6.50 3.13 -2.41
C GLN A 97 -5.62 2.71 -1.22
N ILE A 98 -4.30 2.69 -1.40
CA ILE A 98 -3.35 2.42 -0.32
C ILE A 98 -3.45 3.51 0.77
N ALA A 99 -3.54 4.78 0.37
CA ALA A 99 -3.72 5.89 1.31
C ALA A 99 -5.03 5.79 2.10
N GLU A 100 -6.11 5.32 1.48
CA GLU A 100 -7.37 5.05 2.19
C GLU A 100 -7.19 3.99 3.27
N VAL A 101 -6.47 2.90 3.01
CA VAL A 101 -6.18 1.85 4.00
C VAL A 101 -5.37 2.42 5.16
N VAL A 102 -4.33 3.20 4.87
CA VAL A 102 -3.51 3.85 5.90
C VAL A 102 -4.37 4.78 6.77
N ARG A 103 -5.22 5.60 6.17
CA ARG A 103 -6.13 6.49 6.89
C ARG A 103 -7.12 5.73 7.78
N ASP A 104 -7.74 4.69 7.24
CA ASP A 104 -8.81 3.95 7.93
C ASP A 104 -8.26 3.13 9.11
N LEU A 105 -7.02 2.67 9.02
CA LEU A 105 -6.36 1.90 10.07
C LEU A 105 -5.46 2.75 11.00
N TYR A 106 -5.26 4.03 10.69
CA TYR A 106 -4.46 4.89 11.54
C TYR A 106 -5.09 5.07 12.93
N ARG A 107 -4.30 4.99 13.98
CA ARG A 107 -4.69 5.22 15.37
C ARG A 107 -3.77 6.25 16.02
N ASN A 108 -4.37 7.17 16.75
CA ASN A 108 -3.66 8.11 17.61
C ASN A 108 -3.32 7.47 18.95
N ALA A 109 -2.43 8.10 19.73
CA ALA A 109 -2.03 7.64 21.04
C ALA A 109 -3.20 7.49 22.05
N ASP A 110 -4.29 8.25 21.84
CA ASP A 110 -5.48 8.25 22.68
C ASP A 110 -6.51 7.16 22.32
N GLN A 111 -6.22 6.36 21.29
CA GLN A 111 -7.12 5.32 20.81
C GLN A 111 -6.67 3.93 21.26
N PRO A 112 -7.61 2.97 21.42
CA PRO A 112 -7.25 1.59 21.75
C PRO A 112 -6.30 1.01 20.73
N ASP A 113 -5.38 0.18 21.20
CA ASP A 113 -4.37 -0.47 20.37
C ASP A 113 -5.00 -1.26 19.22
N GLN A 114 -4.34 -1.22 18.09
CA GLN A 114 -4.69 -2.07 16.95
C GLN A 114 -4.49 -3.54 17.30
N SER A 115 -5.37 -4.40 16.82
CA SER A 115 -5.12 -5.84 16.83
C SER A 115 -3.84 -6.17 16.03
N TYR A 116 -3.26 -7.33 16.28
CA TYR A 116 -2.05 -7.75 15.57
C TYR A 116 -2.22 -7.74 14.05
N SER A 117 -3.35 -8.26 13.56
CA SER A 117 -3.65 -8.30 12.12
C SER A 117 -3.88 -6.91 11.51
N GLU A 118 -4.55 -6.01 12.23
CA GLU A 118 -4.68 -4.60 11.80
C GLU A 118 -3.34 -3.92 11.66
N ARG A 119 -2.46 -4.12 12.64
CA ARG A 119 -1.10 -3.57 12.64
C ARG A 119 -0.28 -4.08 11.46
N GLN A 120 -0.38 -5.37 11.12
CA GLN A 120 0.32 -5.94 9.98
C GLN A 120 -0.14 -5.32 8.65
N ILE A 121 -1.45 -5.18 8.45
CA ILE A 121 -2.02 -4.57 7.24
C ILE A 121 -1.64 -3.07 7.18
N TYR A 122 -1.74 -2.36 8.29
CA TYR A 122 -1.35 -0.95 8.38
C TYR A 122 0.11 -0.74 8.01
N GLN A 123 1.02 -1.50 8.59
CA GLN A 123 2.46 -1.41 8.32
C GLN A 123 2.78 -1.72 6.85
N ALA A 124 2.16 -2.76 6.28
CA ALA A 124 2.34 -3.12 4.88
C ALA A 124 1.86 -2.00 3.93
N ALA A 125 0.74 -1.35 4.25
CA ALA A 125 0.22 -0.23 3.47
C ALA A 125 1.11 1.01 3.63
N LEU A 126 1.49 1.36 4.86
CA LEU A 126 2.32 2.52 5.16
C LEU A 126 3.68 2.42 4.48
N GLU A 127 4.35 1.28 4.58
CA GLU A 127 5.66 1.05 3.96
C GLU A 127 5.63 1.27 2.44
N ARG A 128 4.57 0.81 1.77
CA ARG A 128 4.40 1.01 0.33
C ARG A 128 4.19 2.48 -0.01
N LEU A 129 3.33 3.16 0.75
CA LEU A 129 3.02 4.56 0.53
C LEU A 129 4.26 5.45 0.75
N VAL A 130 5.01 5.19 1.83
CA VAL A 130 6.25 5.90 2.17
C VAL A 130 7.29 5.74 1.06
N ARG A 131 7.53 4.51 0.60
CA ARG A 131 8.52 4.25 -0.45
C ARG A 131 8.18 4.95 -1.76
N GLU A 132 6.92 4.86 -2.17
CA GLU A 132 6.51 5.48 -3.43
C GLU A 132 6.56 7.01 -3.34
N LEU A 133 6.14 7.59 -2.21
CA LEU A 133 6.25 9.01 -1.95
C LEU A 133 7.71 9.47 -1.93
N ALA A 134 8.59 8.73 -1.24
CA ALA A 134 10.02 9.01 -1.19
C ALA A 134 10.65 9.03 -2.59
N ALA A 135 10.29 8.08 -3.45
CA ALA A 135 10.81 8.00 -4.81
C ALA A 135 10.27 9.11 -5.72
N VAL A 136 8.99 9.48 -5.61
CA VAL A 136 8.38 10.56 -6.41
C VAL A 136 8.92 11.92 -6.00
N ASP A 137 8.99 12.18 -4.69
CA ASP A 137 9.47 13.46 -4.14
C ASP A 137 11.01 13.52 -4.07
N ARG A 138 11.72 12.41 -4.32
CA ARG A 138 13.18 12.27 -4.23
C ARG A 138 13.72 12.66 -2.83
N VAL A 139 13.05 12.19 -1.80
CA VAL A 139 13.43 12.37 -0.40
C VAL A 139 13.73 11.02 0.24
N SER A 140 14.30 11.02 1.46
CA SER A 140 14.48 9.77 2.22
C SER A 140 13.13 9.21 2.69
N GLU A 141 13.07 7.89 2.92
CA GLU A 141 11.88 7.22 3.46
C GLU A 141 11.46 7.84 4.80
N GLU A 142 12.43 8.21 5.65
CA GLU A 142 12.20 8.86 6.94
C GLU A 142 11.43 10.18 6.81
N LYS A 143 11.88 11.06 5.91
CA LYS A 143 11.21 12.35 5.65
C LYS A 143 9.82 12.16 5.02
N ALA A 144 9.67 11.15 4.19
CA ALA A 144 8.36 10.81 3.63
C ALA A 144 7.42 10.30 4.70
N GLN A 145 7.92 9.49 5.64
CA GLN A 145 7.14 8.98 6.77
C GLN A 145 6.72 10.11 7.71
N GLU A 146 7.65 10.98 8.14
CA GLU A 146 7.34 12.16 8.97
C GLU A 146 6.26 13.04 8.33
N LYS A 147 6.34 13.26 7.02
CA LYS A 147 5.33 14.03 6.27
C LYS A 147 3.95 13.36 6.32
N LEU A 148 3.89 12.03 6.17
CA LEU A 148 2.64 11.28 6.23
C LEU A 148 2.04 11.27 7.63
N GLU A 149 2.86 11.04 8.66
CA GLU A 149 2.44 11.08 10.07
C GLU A 149 1.93 12.46 10.46
N GLY A 150 2.60 13.53 10.04
CA GLY A 150 2.13 14.89 10.25
C GLY A 150 0.76 15.16 9.63
N ILE A 151 0.48 14.61 8.44
CA ILE A 151 -0.82 14.72 7.77
C ILE A 151 -1.89 13.91 8.51
N LEU A 152 -1.57 12.69 8.93
CA LEU A 152 -2.50 11.80 9.64
C LEU A 152 -2.86 12.36 11.00
N ASN A 153 -1.87 12.86 11.76
CA ASN A 153 -2.10 13.52 13.04
C ASN A 153 -2.99 14.76 12.90
N ALA A 154 -2.76 15.57 11.88
CA ALA A 154 -3.56 16.77 11.63
C ALA A 154 -4.98 16.46 11.11
N ALA A 155 -5.17 15.33 10.45
CA ALA A 155 -6.45 14.92 9.85
C ALA A 155 -7.32 14.08 10.79
N SER A 156 -6.77 13.60 11.92
CA SER A 156 -7.47 12.73 12.86
C SER A 156 -8.34 13.55 13.84
N PRO A 157 -9.63 13.73 13.56
CA PRO A 157 -10.58 14.12 14.59
C PRO A 157 -11.05 12.89 15.36
N ALA A 158 -11.33 13.07 16.65
CA ALA A 158 -11.88 12.12 17.63
C ALA A 158 -12.19 10.67 17.17
N ALA A 159 -11.74 9.74 17.98
CA ALA A 159 -11.79 8.29 17.80
C ALA A 159 -13.04 7.76 17.07
N PRO A 160 -12.88 6.88 16.06
CA PRO A 160 -13.96 5.97 15.72
C PRO A 160 -14.26 5.07 16.93
N PRO A 161 -15.52 4.65 17.15
CA PRO A 161 -15.87 3.78 18.26
C PRO A 161 -15.03 2.50 18.22
N PRO A 162 -14.70 1.91 19.38
CA PRO A 162 -13.88 0.70 19.45
C PRO A 162 -14.54 -0.42 18.64
N ILE A 163 -13.73 -1.02 17.78
CA ILE A 163 -14.17 -2.05 16.82
C ILE A 163 -14.62 -3.33 17.53
N ALA A 164 -14.12 -3.56 18.75
CA ALA A 164 -14.44 -4.73 19.55
C ALA A 164 -15.95 -4.86 19.93
N GLU A 165 -16.65 -3.73 20.09
CA GLU A 165 -18.07 -3.76 20.42
C GLU A 165 -18.94 -4.12 19.20
N ALA A 166 -18.49 -3.80 17.97
CA ALA A 166 -19.20 -4.13 16.75
C ALA A 166 -19.08 -5.62 16.36
N GLU A 167 -18.02 -6.30 16.79
CA GLU A 167 -17.84 -7.74 16.55
C GLU A 167 -18.72 -8.58 17.50
N ALA A 168 -18.86 -8.16 18.75
CA ALA A 168 -19.71 -8.82 19.73
C ALA A 168 -21.22 -8.74 19.38
N GLU A 169 -21.66 -7.61 18.83
CA GLU A 169 -23.06 -7.44 18.37
C GLU A 169 -23.36 -8.22 17.07
N ALA A 170 -22.34 -8.39 16.19
CA ALA A 170 -22.49 -9.15 14.95
C ALA A 170 -22.55 -10.67 15.21
N GLU A 171 -21.74 -11.20 16.13
CA GLU A 171 -21.77 -12.60 16.53
C GLU A 171 -23.06 -12.92 17.30
N ALA A 172 -23.52 -12.05 18.18
CA ALA A 172 -24.77 -12.23 18.91
C ALA A 172 -26.01 -12.18 18.02
N GLY A 173 -25.97 -11.42 16.91
CA GLY A 173 -27.04 -11.35 15.92
C GLY A 173 -27.16 -12.58 15.02
N GLU A 174 -26.07 -13.29 14.78
CA GLU A 174 -26.04 -14.49 13.93
C GLU A 174 -26.45 -15.75 14.73
N GLU A 175 -26.13 -15.80 16.02
CA GLU A 175 -26.56 -16.89 16.91
C GLU A 175 -28.06 -16.83 17.26
N ALA A 176 -28.67 -15.62 17.23
CA ALA A 176 -30.11 -15.45 17.47
C ALA A 176 -31.00 -15.72 16.23
N ALA A 177 -30.39 -15.89 15.04
CA ALA A 177 -31.09 -16.13 13.77
C ALA A 177 -31.01 -17.58 13.28
N ALA A 178 -30.34 -18.47 14.03
CA ALA A 178 -30.23 -19.91 13.78
C ALA A 178 -31.18 -20.70 14.69
#